data_a92cdd7a91daec020816c13b85dc45e0
#
_entry.id   a92cdd7a91daec020816c13b85dc45e0
#
_cell.length_a   1.000
_cell.length_b   1.000
_cell.length_c   1.000
_cell.angle_alpha   90.00
_cell.angle_beta   90.00
_cell.angle_gamma   90.00
#
_symmetry.space_group_name_H-M   'P 1'
#
loop_
_entity.id
_entity.type
_entity.pdbx_description
1 polymer ?
#
loop_
_entity_poly.entity_id
_entity_poly.type
_entity_poly.pdbx_seq_one_letter_code
_entity_poly.pdbx_strand_id
1 'polypeptide(L)'
;MDKIINNLNLMSEEELLDPSISAEKLLNGHRAYYYDLFDPPFYILSRYDDIDKALRDPETFLEGYGNGPNFINSNGIVSDGDHHTFIRRIVQPNFLMGSIKNLERRLEEITDDLLDDINNKEEWDIHDDLSFPLPVIIICEILGIPTDDIKRFKGWADAAVAQMCSEEPETFQKELDKMDDYFLTLINKKRSMPEDDSLISRIANSKINNEYLSDDEAVRLLAQIFVAGNETTTSLISNLVWRLLSIDNLWNDFVADKLQIDGLISESLRFDPPLLGLFKTTSKDVTYDDVTIPTNTKVMMHYGAANRDSEIFDNPNKFDSTRDGKKVISFSVGIHICLGRELAKLETRVALRALKKRFPNLKLINNGQRVGPFLFWGRSKLPVSHN
;
A
#
# COMPACT_ATOMS: atom_id res chain seq x y z
N MET A 1 -6.29 -8.78 -32.54
CA MET A 1 -4.92 -9.05 -32.01
C MET A 1 -4.78 -8.22 -30.77
N ASP A 2 -4.52 -8.86 -29.66
CA ASP A 2 -4.28 -8.17 -28.39
C ASP A 2 -3.04 -7.27 -28.53
N LYS A 3 -3.12 -6.05 -28.00
CA LYS A 3 -2.04 -5.08 -28.10
C LYS A 3 -0.99 -5.40 -27.04
N ILE A 4 0.09 -6.03 -27.49
CA ILE A 4 1.27 -6.32 -26.66
C ILE A 4 2.26 -5.15 -26.79
N ILE A 5 2.80 -4.70 -25.68
CA ILE A 5 3.91 -3.74 -25.71
C ILE A 5 5.22 -4.51 -25.88
N ASN A 6 5.87 -4.33 -27.02
CA ASN A 6 7.20 -4.85 -27.21
C ASN A 6 8.16 -4.22 -26.18
N ASN A 7 8.95 -5.05 -25.51
CA ASN A 7 9.94 -4.64 -24.51
C ASN A 7 9.37 -4.05 -23.19
N LEU A 8 8.12 -4.34 -22.83
CA LEU A 8 7.62 -4.13 -21.48
C LEU A 8 7.78 -5.42 -20.68
N ASN A 9 8.64 -5.41 -19.66
CA ASN A 9 8.75 -6.49 -18.69
C ASN A 9 8.74 -5.89 -17.28
N LEU A 10 7.57 -5.89 -16.64
CA LEU A 10 7.35 -5.32 -15.29
C LEU A 10 8.24 -5.96 -14.21
N MET A 11 8.80 -7.15 -14.49
CA MET A 11 9.66 -7.90 -13.56
C MET A 11 11.15 -7.79 -13.93
N SER A 12 11.51 -7.00 -14.96
CA SER A 12 12.92 -6.80 -15.30
C SER A 12 13.64 -5.95 -14.25
N GLU A 13 14.95 -6.15 -14.10
CA GLU A 13 15.77 -5.37 -13.18
C GLU A 13 15.65 -3.86 -13.43
N GLU A 14 15.59 -3.45 -14.70
CA GLU A 14 15.45 -2.05 -15.11
C GLU A 14 14.14 -1.44 -14.59
N GLU A 15 13.00 -2.12 -14.80
CA GLU A 15 11.67 -1.68 -14.36
C GLU A 15 11.54 -1.72 -12.83
N LEU A 16 12.13 -2.72 -12.17
CA LEU A 16 12.16 -2.79 -10.70
C LEU A 16 12.99 -1.65 -10.09
N LEU A 17 14.01 -1.15 -10.79
CA LEU A 17 14.81 -0.01 -10.34
C LEU A 17 14.16 1.34 -10.63
N ASP A 18 13.44 1.46 -11.75
CA ASP A 18 12.71 2.69 -12.12
C ASP A 18 11.39 2.39 -12.83
N PRO A 19 10.27 2.26 -12.10
CA PRO A 19 8.96 1.99 -12.69
C PRO A 19 8.37 3.16 -13.48
N SER A 20 9.05 4.32 -13.57
CA SER A 20 8.61 5.40 -14.46
C SER A 20 8.80 5.03 -15.93
N ILE A 21 9.70 4.09 -16.24
CA ILE A 21 9.96 3.57 -17.58
C ILE A 21 8.71 2.86 -18.12
N SER A 22 8.12 1.94 -17.34
CA SER A 22 6.87 1.28 -17.72
C SER A 22 5.72 2.26 -17.84
N ALA A 23 5.61 3.22 -16.92
CA ALA A 23 4.59 4.25 -16.97
C ALA A 23 4.66 5.06 -18.28
N GLU A 24 5.84 5.46 -18.72
CA GLU A 24 6.04 6.20 -19.97
C GLU A 24 5.65 5.34 -21.19
N LYS A 25 6.11 4.09 -21.26
CA LYS A 25 5.76 3.14 -22.34
C LYS A 25 4.24 2.97 -22.44
N LEU A 26 3.57 2.76 -21.33
CA LEU A 26 2.12 2.56 -21.23
C LEU A 26 1.33 3.81 -21.65
N LEU A 27 1.76 5.00 -21.27
CA LEU A 27 1.08 6.26 -21.57
C LEU A 27 1.26 6.72 -23.02
N ASN A 28 2.30 6.28 -23.72
CA ASN A 28 2.59 6.67 -25.11
C ASN A 28 1.85 5.81 -26.15
N GLY A 29 1.01 4.86 -25.73
CA GLY A 29 0.38 3.92 -26.66
C GLY A 29 -1.12 3.77 -26.45
N HIS A 30 -1.59 2.53 -26.46
CA HIS A 30 -3.00 2.15 -26.37
C HIS A 30 -3.58 2.39 -24.97
N ARG A 31 -4.90 2.45 -24.88
CA ARG A 31 -5.62 2.62 -23.59
C ARG A 31 -5.63 1.35 -22.75
N ALA A 32 -5.55 0.17 -23.39
CA ALA A 32 -5.45 -1.12 -22.74
C ALA A 32 -4.38 -1.96 -23.42
N TYR A 33 -3.63 -2.73 -22.63
CA TYR A 33 -2.55 -3.61 -23.09
C TYR A 33 -2.71 -5.01 -22.54
N TYR A 34 -2.43 -6.01 -23.38
CA TYR A 34 -2.31 -7.40 -22.97
C TYR A 34 -0.88 -7.69 -22.54
N TYR A 35 -0.71 -8.20 -21.33
CA TYR A 35 0.58 -8.58 -20.74
C TYR A 35 0.64 -10.10 -20.60
N ASP A 36 1.50 -10.73 -21.39
CA ASP A 36 1.66 -12.18 -21.52
C ASP A 36 2.93 -12.75 -20.89
N LEU A 37 3.71 -11.90 -20.20
CA LEU A 37 4.92 -12.31 -19.50
C LEU A 37 4.67 -12.73 -18.05
N PHE A 38 3.43 -12.94 -17.67
CA PHE A 38 3.01 -13.46 -16.36
C PHE A 38 1.98 -14.57 -16.57
N ASP A 39 2.00 -15.61 -15.74
CA ASP A 39 1.02 -16.70 -15.78
C ASP A 39 0.14 -16.67 -14.49
N PRO A 40 -1.17 -16.44 -14.60
CA PRO A 40 -1.96 -16.18 -15.81
C PRO A 40 -1.74 -14.77 -16.39
N PRO A 41 -1.85 -14.61 -17.73
CA PRO A 41 -1.73 -13.31 -18.37
C PRO A 41 -2.87 -12.36 -17.97
N PHE A 42 -2.63 -11.06 -18.08
CA PHE A 42 -3.59 -10.04 -17.68
C PHE A 42 -3.57 -8.82 -18.60
N TYR A 43 -4.53 -7.92 -18.43
CA TYR A 43 -4.53 -6.63 -19.11
C TYR A 43 -4.06 -5.51 -18.17
N ILE A 44 -3.59 -4.40 -18.76
CA ILE A 44 -3.15 -3.19 -18.06
C ILE A 44 -3.92 -1.99 -18.59
N LEU A 45 -4.54 -1.23 -17.69
CA LEU A 45 -5.00 0.13 -17.91
C LEU A 45 -4.02 1.12 -17.33
N SER A 46 -3.71 2.20 -18.06
CA SER A 46 -2.70 3.19 -17.68
C SER A 46 -3.19 4.63 -17.65
N ARG A 47 -4.23 4.98 -18.45
CA ARG A 47 -4.78 6.33 -18.50
C ARG A 47 -5.58 6.64 -17.25
N TYR A 48 -5.40 7.84 -16.73
CA TYR A 48 -6.07 8.29 -15.51
C TYR A 48 -7.59 8.15 -15.59
N ASP A 49 -8.21 8.70 -16.64
CA ASP A 49 -9.67 8.70 -16.79
C ASP A 49 -10.26 7.30 -16.92
N ASP A 50 -9.55 6.37 -17.55
CA ASP A 50 -9.99 4.98 -17.68
C ASP A 50 -9.95 4.26 -16.34
N ILE A 51 -8.87 4.47 -15.59
CA ILE A 51 -8.72 3.89 -14.25
C ILE A 51 -9.72 4.50 -13.28
N ASP A 52 -9.91 5.84 -13.27
CA ASP A 52 -10.90 6.49 -12.38
C ASP A 52 -12.31 5.95 -12.65
N LYS A 53 -12.70 5.80 -13.93
CA LYS A 53 -14.00 5.22 -14.32
C LYS A 53 -14.12 3.76 -13.89
N ALA A 54 -13.09 2.94 -14.14
CA ALA A 54 -13.09 1.53 -13.78
C ALA A 54 -13.20 1.33 -12.25
N LEU A 55 -12.47 2.12 -11.46
CA LEU A 55 -12.52 2.05 -9.99
C LEU A 55 -13.87 2.51 -9.40
N ARG A 56 -14.66 3.28 -10.14
CA ARG A 56 -16.01 3.72 -9.75
C ARG A 56 -17.13 2.81 -10.28
N ASP A 57 -16.78 1.78 -11.04
CA ASP A 57 -17.72 0.76 -11.57
C ASP A 57 -17.44 -0.61 -10.92
N PRO A 58 -17.83 -0.80 -9.64
CA PRO A 58 -17.59 -2.04 -8.92
C PRO A 58 -18.44 -3.21 -9.41
N GLU A 59 -19.45 -2.97 -10.25
CA GLU A 59 -20.25 -4.03 -10.86
C GLU A 59 -19.52 -4.67 -12.05
N THR A 60 -18.71 -3.88 -12.75
CA THR A 60 -17.92 -4.34 -13.90
C THR A 60 -16.52 -4.81 -13.48
N PHE A 61 -15.88 -4.11 -12.53
CA PHE A 61 -14.52 -4.37 -12.08
C PHE A 61 -14.50 -4.83 -10.61
N LEU A 62 -14.61 -6.16 -10.46
CA LEU A 62 -14.76 -6.83 -9.17
C LEU A 62 -13.43 -6.91 -8.39
N GLU A 63 -13.50 -6.86 -7.07
CA GLU A 63 -12.35 -7.11 -6.16
C GLU A 63 -12.34 -8.52 -5.55
N GLY A 64 -13.47 -9.17 -5.44
CA GLY A 64 -13.63 -10.44 -4.71
C GLY A 64 -12.76 -11.60 -5.20
N TYR A 65 -12.08 -11.43 -6.32
CA TYR A 65 -11.09 -12.38 -6.85
C TYR A 65 -9.63 -11.99 -6.53
N GLY A 66 -9.42 -11.09 -5.58
CA GLY A 66 -8.09 -10.65 -5.12
C GLY A 66 -7.50 -9.48 -5.91
N ASN A 67 -6.58 -8.75 -5.25
CA ASN A 67 -5.96 -7.51 -5.74
C ASN A 67 -4.64 -7.74 -6.48
N GLY A 68 -4.18 -8.97 -6.59
CA GLY A 68 -3.01 -9.39 -7.36
C GLY A 68 -3.40 -9.97 -8.73
N PRO A 69 -2.39 -10.39 -9.53
CA PRO A 69 -2.62 -11.01 -10.83
C PRO A 69 -3.31 -12.38 -10.75
N ASN A 70 -3.11 -13.11 -9.64
CA ASN A 70 -3.70 -14.43 -9.43
C ASN A 70 -5.18 -14.34 -9.01
N PHE A 71 -5.96 -15.37 -9.36
CA PHE A 71 -7.33 -15.51 -8.90
C PHE A 71 -7.35 -16.11 -7.50
N ILE A 72 -7.63 -15.30 -6.51
CA ILE A 72 -7.74 -15.72 -5.10
C ILE A 72 -9.14 -15.33 -4.64
N ASN A 73 -9.94 -16.32 -4.21
CA ASN A 73 -11.21 -15.99 -3.58
C ASN A 73 -10.97 -15.22 -2.29
N SER A 74 -11.41 -13.98 -2.25
CA SER A 74 -11.14 -13.05 -1.16
C SER A 74 -12.41 -12.73 -0.38
N ASN A 75 -12.44 -13.20 0.87
CA ASN A 75 -13.46 -12.86 1.84
C ASN A 75 -12.86 -11.85 2.82
N GLY A 76 -13.48 -10.72 3.06
CA GLY A 76 -12.97 -9.69 3.95
C GLY A 76 -13.10 -8.31 3.33
N ILE A 77 -12.14 -7.41 3.54
CA ILE A 77 -12.21 -6.04 3.00
C ILE A 77 -12.09 -6.02 1.47
N VAL A 78 -11.40 -7.01 0.90
CA VAL A 78 -11.28 -7.26 -0.54
C VAL A 78 -12.42 -8.21 -0.93
N SER A 79 -13.61 -7.66 -1.14
CA SER A 79 -14.85 -8.37 -1.49
C SER A 79 -15.78 -7.41 -2.24
N ASP A 80 -16.91 -7.89 -2.74
CA ASP A 80 -17.85 -7.12 -3.53
C ASP A 80 -19.24 -7.03 -2.89
N GLY A 81 -20.08 -6.12 -3.38
CA GLY A 81 -21.50 -6.00 -3.08
C GLY A 81 -21.83 -5.75 -1.62
N ASP A 82 -22.89 -6.40 -1.15
CA ASP A 82 -23.40 -6.24 0.23
C ASP A 82 -22.42 -6.77 1.28
N HIS A 83 -21.65 -7.81 0.93
CA HIS A 83 -20.62 -8.37 1.83
C HIS A 83 -19.53 -7.33 2.10
N HIS A 84 -18.97 -6.68 1.05
CA HIS A 84 -18.03 -5.58 1.23
C HIS A 84 -18.60 -4.47 2.11
N THR A 85 -19.85 -4.07 1.84
CA THR A 85 -20.53 -3.02 2.62
C THR A 85 -20.61 -3.38 4.10
N PHE A 86 -20.94 -4.64 4.40
CA PHE A 86 -21.00 -5.14 5.77
C PHE A 86 -19.62 -5.13 6.44
N ILE A 87 -18.63 -5.72 5.79
CA ILE A 87 -17.25 -5.77 6.32
C ILE A 87 -16.71 -4.35 6.56
N ARG A 88 -16.95 -3.43 5.61
CA ARG A 88 -16.53 -2.03 5.72
C ARG A 88 -17.12 -1.36 6.97
N ARG A 89 -18.38 -1.63 7.31
CA ARG A 89 -19.03 -1.09 8.53
C ARG A 89 -18.37 -1.57 9.82
N ILE A 90 -17.84 -2.78 9.84
CA ILE A 90 -17.14 -3.32 11.03
C ILE A 90 -15.85 -2.53 11.28
N VAL A 91 -15.05 -2.31 10.22
CA VAL A 91 -13.68 -1.83 10.38
C VAL A 91 -13.53 -0.31 10.24
N GLN A 92 -14.34 0.33 9.41
CA GLN A 92 -14.20 1.76 9.05
C GLN A 92 -14.21 2.72 10.26
N PRO A 93 -14.99 2.51 11.34
CA PRO A 93 -14.98 3.43 12.47
C PRO A 93 -13.60 3.67 13.09
N ASN A 94 -12.72 2.67 13.08
CA ASN A 94 -11.36 2.80 13.62
C ASN A 94 -10.45 3.68 12.73
N PHE A 95 -10.80 3.85 11.46
CA PHE A 95 -10.01 4.59 10.46
C PHE A 95 -10.62 5.94 10.05
N LEU A 96 -11.70 6.37 10.71
CA LEU A 96 -12.25 7.71 10.50
C LEU A 96 -11.27 8.77 11.03
N MET A 97 -11.27 9.94 10.40
CA MET A 97 -10.36 11.04 10.74
C MET A 97 -10.38 11.39 12.24
N GLY A 98 -11.54 11.35 12.91
CA GLY A 98 -11.64 11.58 14.34
C GLY A 98 -10.88 10.56 15.19
N SER A 99 -11.01 9.27 14.84
CA SER A 99 -10.30 8.18 15.53
C SER A 99 -8.80 8.27 15.27
N ILE A 100 -8.40 8.50 14.02
CA ILE A 100 -6.99 8.60 13.62
C ILE A 100 -6.30 9.80 14.29
N LYS A 101 -6.95 10.95 14.39
CA LYS A 101 -6.39 12.12 15.06
C LYS A 101 -6.01 11.84 16.52
N ASN A 102 -6.76 10.99 17.21
CA ASN A 102 -6.46 10.63 18.60
C ASN A 102 -5.18 9.78 18.74
N LEU A 103 -4.68 9.20 17.64
CA LEU A 103 -3.44 8.42 17.62
C LEU A 103 -2.19 9.30 17.46
N GLU A 104 -2.31 10.60 17.14
CA GLU A 104 -1.14 11.46 16.84
C GLU A 104 -0.12 11.45 17.97
N ARG A 105 -0.56 11.64 19.21
CA ARG A 105 0.32 11.59 20.39
C ARG A 105 0.99 10.22 20.54
N ARG A 106 0.25 9.12 20.32
CA ARG A 106 0.82 7.77 20.45
C ARG A 106 1.86 7.51 19.34
N LEU A 107 1.60 7.98 18.13
CA LEU A 107 2.55 7.92 17.03
C LEU A 107 3.82 8.74 17.31
N GLU A 108 3.70 9.91 17.93
CA GLU A 108 4.85 10.71 18.37
C GLU A 108 5.67 9.95 19.41
N GLU A 109 5.04 9.35 20.42
CA GLU A 109 5.71 8.54 21.45
C GLU A 109 6.48 7.37 20.82
N ILE A 110 5.83 6.56 19.96
CA ILE A 110 6.46 5.42 19.26
C ILE A 110 7.64 5.91 18.40
N THR A 111 7.45 6.99 17.65
CA THR A 111 8.49 7.55 16.79
C THR A 111 9.67 8.05 17.59
N ASP A 112 9.44 8.71 18.72
CA ASP A 112 10.50 9.19 19.61
C ASP A 112 11.27 8.03 20.22
N ASP A 113 10.60 6.97 20.70
CA ASP A 113 11.23 5.76 21.22
C ASP A 113 12.14 5.09 20.18
N LEU A 114 11.64 4.91 18.94
CA LEU A 114 12.43 4.33 17.83
C LEU A 114 13.67 5.18 17.50
N LEU A 115 13.54 6.50 17.50
CA LEU A 115 14.65 7.41 17.20
C LEU A 115 15.62 7.57 18.37
N ASP A 116 15.21 7.33 19.62
CA ASP A 116 16.11 7.34 20.79
C ASP A 116 17.13 6.20 20.73
N ASP A 117 16.74 5.03 20.23
CA ASP A 117 17.62 3.87 20.05
C ASP A 117 18.77 4.12 19.05
N ILE A 118 18.62 5.11 18.16
CA ILE A 118 19.60 5.42 17.12
C ILE A 118 20.40 6.72 17.35
N ASN A 119 20.10 7.50 18.38
CA ASN A 119 20.77 8.77 18.66
C ASN A 119 22.31 8.69 18.74
N ASN A 120 22.86 7.54 19.10
CA ASN A 120 24.30 7.34 19.25
C ASN A 120 24.94 6.61 18.05
N LYS A 121 24.17 6.31 16.99
CA LYS A 121 24.67 5.68 15.78
C LYS A 121 25.08 6.78 14.80
N GLU A 122 26.24 6.66 14.18
CA GLU A 122 26.65 7.56 13.09
C GLU A 122 25.90 7.23 11.78
N GLU A 123 25.64 5.95 11.57
CA GLU A 123 24.94 5.38 10.43
C GLU A 123 23.79 4.49 10.92
N TRP A 124 22.67 4.54 10.23
CA TRP A 124 21.47 3.74 10.52
C TRP A 124 20.61 3.58 9.29
N ASP A 125 19.53 2.83 9.40
CA ASP A 125 18.69 2.50 8.25
C ASP A 125 17.25 3.01 8.45
N ILE A 126 16.77 3.88 7.57
CA ILE A 126 15.39 4.43 7.61
C ILE A 126 14.36 3.32 7.60
N HIS A 127 14.59 2.25 6.81
CA HIS A 127 13.64 1.14 6.73
C HIS A 127 13.58 0.38 8.06
N ASP A 128 14.70 -0.15 8.51
CA ASP A 128 14.73 -1.07 9.66
C ASP A 128 14.50 -0.37 11.00
N ASP A 129 15.02 0.85 11.12
CA ASP A 129 15.01 1.56 12.41
C ASP A 129 13.76 2.47 12.59
N LEU A 130 13.02 2.80 11.50
CA LEU A 130 11.87 3.71 11.58
C LEU A 130 10.67 3.30 10.72
N SER A 131 10.83 3.29 9.38
CA SER A 131 9.66 3.25 8.48
C SER A 131 8.93 1.90 8.50
N PHE A 132 9.60 0.80 8.83
CA PHE A 132 8.98 -0.50 9.03
C PHE A 132 8.39 -0.67 10.44
N PRO A 133 9.12 -0.44 11.58
CA PRO A 133 8.56 -0.69 12.90
C PRO A 133 7.39 0.23 13.25
N LEU A 134 7.39 1.49 12.82
CA LEU A 134 6.33 2.44 13.15
C LEU A 134 4.94 1.98 12.69
N PRO A 135 4.68 1.68 11.39
CA PRO A 135 3.39 1.17 10.94
C PRO A 135 3.00 -0.17 11.55
N VAL A 136 3.96 -1.07 11.78
CA VAL A 136 3.68 -2.38 12.40
C VAL A 136 3.18 -2.21 13.83
N ILE A 137 3.84 -1.38 14.63
CA ILE A 137 3.42 -1.16 16.02
C ILE A 137 2.02 -0.55 16.07
N ILE A 138 1.77 0.50 15.29
CA ILE A 138 0.48 1.19 15.36
C ILE A 138 -0.67 0.35 14.82
N ILE A 139 -0.46 -0.43 13.73
CA ILE A 139 -1.53 -1.31 13.23
C ILE A 139 -1.85 -2.43 14.22
N CYS A 140 -0.84 -2.98 14.90
CA CYS A 140 -1.06 -3.95 15.97
C CYS A 140 -1.86 -3.35 17.14
N GLU A 141 -1.55 -2.11 17.55
CA GLU A 141 -2.32 -1.42 18.59
C GLU A 141 -3.76 -1.16 18.17
N ILE A 142 -4.01 -0.72 16.92
CA ILE A 142 -5.38 -0.52 16.38
C ILE A 142 -6.15 -1.84 16.35
N LEU A 143 -5.50 -2.92 15.93
CA LEU A 143 -6.09 -4.25 15.89
C LEU A 143 -6.33 -4.80 17.31
N GLY A 144 -5.54 -4.40 18.29
CA GLY A 144 -5.57 -4.95 19.65
C GLY A 144 -4.84 -6.28 19.75
N ILE A 145 -3.74 -6.45 18.99
CA ILE A 145 -2.86 -7.61 19.02
C ILE A 145 -1.51 -7.25 19.67
N PRO A 146 -0.86 -8.21 20.34
CA PRO A 146 0.45 -7.97 20.98
C PRO A 146 1.52 -7.56 19.97
N THR A 147 2.47 -6.71 20.41
CA THR A 147 3.59 -6.21 19.59
C THR A 147 4.92 -6.89 19.92
N ASP A 148 4.91 -8.00 20.64
CA ASP A 148 6.11 -8.61 21.22
C ASP A 148 7.08 -9.23 20.21
N ASP A 149 6.64 -9.46 18.95
CA ASP A 149 7.43 -10.16 17.94
C ASP A 149 7.33 -9.51 16.55
N ILE A 150 7.85 -8.28 16.46
CA ILE A 150 7.88 -7.49 15.21
C ILE A 150 8.60 -8.23 14.07
N LYS A 151 9.64 -9.03 14.38
CA LYS A 151 10.38 -9.79 13.34
C LYS A 151 9.53 -10.89 12.70
N ARG A 152 8.70 -11.56 13.49
CA ARG A 152 7.75 -12.55 12.97
C ARG A 152 6.70 -11.88 12.09
N PHE A 153 6.19 -10.73 12.52
CA PHE A 153 5.21 -9.94 11.77
C PHE A 153 5.78 -9.45 10.44
N LYS A 154 7.08 -9.08 10.41
CA LYS A 154 7.75 -8.79 9.15
C LYS A 154 7.75 -9.99 8.21
N GLY A 155 8.15 -11.16 8.68
CA GLY A 155 8.18 -12.37 7.86
C GLY A 155 6.83 -12.71 7.24
N TRP A 156 5.73 -12.51 7.98
CA TRP A 156 4.38 -12.73 7.45
C TRP A 156 3.95 -11.68 6.42
N ALA A 157 4.24 -10.40 6.67
CA ALA A 157 3.95 -9.33 5.72
C ALA A 157 4.74 -9.53 4.42
N ASP A 158 6.04 -9.82 4.52
CA ASP A 158 6.90 -10.10 3.37
C ASP A 158 6.39 -11.31 2.55
N ALA A 159 5.97 -12.39 3.23
CA ALA A 159 5.40 -13.58 2.58
C ALA A 159 4.08 -13.27 1.86
N ALA A 160 3.19 -12.48 2.47
CA ALA A 160 1.92 -12.09 1.86
C ALA A 160 2.11 -11.21 0.61
N VAL A 161 3.04 -10.27 0.68
CA VAL A 161 3.40 -9.39 -0.45
C VAL A 161 4.05 -10.21 -1.58
N ALA A 162 4.96 -11.12 -1.24
CA ALA A 162 5.59 -11.99 -2.22
C ALA A 162 4.57 -12.94 -2.87
N GLN A 163 3.68 -13.55 -2.10
CA GLN A 163 2.59 -14.40 -2.61
C GLN A 163 1.72 -13.65 -3.63
N MET A 164 1.34 -12.40 -3.31
CA MET A 164 0.48 -11.60 -4.17
C MET A 164 1.07 -11.38 -5.56
N CYS A 165 2.41 -11.30 -5.68
CA CYS A 165 3.13 -10.98 -6.92
C CYS A 165 3.79 -12.20 -7.58
N SER A 166 3.64 -13.40 -7.03
CA SER A 166 4.32 -14.61 -7.50
C SER A 166 3.48 -15.38 -8.51
N GLU A 167 4.14 -15.98 -9.51
CA GLU A 167 3.56 -17.02 -10.37
C GLU A 167 3.42 -18.37 -9.65
N GLU A 168 4.11 -18.53 -8.51
CA GLU A 168 4.07 -19.72 -7.65
C GLU A 168 3.63 -19.35 -6.22
N PRO A 169 2.38 -18.88 -6.03
CA PRO A 169 1.90 -18.37 -4.75
C PRO A 169 1.93 -19.40 -3.62
N GLU A 170 1.86 -20.69 -3.93
CA GLU A 170 1.91 -21.80 -2.96
C GLU A 170 3.23 -21.85 -2.19
N THR A 171 4.31 -21.31 -2.76
CA THR A 171 5.63 -21.25 -2.12
C THR A 171 5.59 -20.55 -0.76
N PHE A 172 4.70 -19.58 -0.62
CA PHE A 172 4.56 -18.78 0.59
C PHE A 172 3.49 -19.29 1.56
N GLN A 173 2.68 -20.28 1.15
CA GLN A 173 1.50 -20.73 1.91
C GLN A 173 1.85 -21.17 3.33
N LYS A 174 2.93 -21.93 3.50
CA LYS A 174 3.34 -22.40 4.84
C LYS A 174 3.60 -21.29 5.85
N GLU A 175 4.10 -20.13 5.39
CA GLU A 175 4.34 -18.99 6.29
C GLU A 175 3.04 -18.25 6.59
N LEU A 176 2.14 -18.17 5.61
CA LEU A 176 0.82 -17.57 5.78
C LEU A 176 -0.09 -18.42 6.67
N ASP A 177 0.00 -19.76 6.57
CA ASP A 177 -0.74 -20.66 7.49
C ASP A 177 -0.39 -20.37 8.96
N LYS A 178 0.87 -20.06 9.27
CA LYS A 178 1.28 -19.69 10.64
C LYS A 178 0.66 -18.36 11.08
N MET A 179 0.55 -17.40 10.17
CA MET A 179 -0.14 -16.13 10.43
C MET A 179 -1.63 -16.36 10.69
N ASP A 180 -2.27 -17.18 9.87
CA ASP A 180 -3.69 -17.52 10.00
C ASP A 180 -3.97 -18.25 11.31
N ASP A 181 -3.15 -19.24 11.68
CA ASP A 181 -3.25 -19.95 12.96
C ASP A 181 -3.11 -19.01 14.17
N TYR A 182 -2.18 -18.06 14.08
CA TYR A 182 -1.98 -17.06 15.12
C TYR A 182 -3.21 -16.16 15.26
N PHE A 183 -3.75 -15.65 14.16
CA PHE A 183 -4.93 -14.80 14.19
C PHE A 183 -6.18 -15.57 14.63
N LEU A 184 -6.34 -16.81 14.21
CA LEU A 184 -7.44 -17.68 14.67
C LEU A 184 -7.39 -17.89 16.19
N THR A 185 -6.20 -18.11 16.72
CA THR A 185 -5.99 -18.23 18.18
C THR A 185 -6.44 -16.97 18.91
N LEU A 186 -6.09 -15.79 18.42
CA LEU A 186 -6.48 -14.51 19.00
C LEU A 186 -8.00 -14.26 18.89
N ILE A 187 -8.61 -14.56 17.75
CA ILE A 187 -10.05 -14.43 17.51
C ILE A 187 -10.83 -15.31 18.49
N ASN A 188 -10.44 -16.60 18.64
CA ASN A 188 -11.10 -17.53 19.56
C ASN A 188 -10.94 -17.10 21.02
N LYS A 189 -9.79 -16.55 21.39
CA LYS A 189 -9.58 -15.95 22.71
C LYS A 189 -10.55 -14.78 22.93
N LYS A 190 -10.71 -13.88 21.96
CA LYS A 190 -11.65 -12.73 22.07
C LYS A 190 -13.10 -13.16 22.15
N ARG A 191 -13.52 -14.18 21.40
CA ARG A 191 -14.88 -14.75 21.51
C ARG A 191 -15.20 -15.35 22.88
N SER A 192 -14.17 -15.81 23.61
CA SER A 192 -14.31 -16.38 24.96
C SER A 192 -14.25 -15.35 26.11
N MET A 193 -14.02 -14.07 25.79
CA MET A 193 -13.88 -12.97 26.74
C MET A 193 -15.02 -11.96 26.58
N PRO A 194 -15.30 -11.12 27.58
CA PRO A 194 -16.18 -9.97 27.38
C PRO A 194 -15.70 -9.08 26.23
N GLU A 195 -16.64 -8.53 25.47
CA GLU A 195 -16.32 -7.60 24.39
C GLU A 195 -15.59 -6.36 24.95
N ASP A 196 -14.57 -5.92 24.18
CA ASP A 196 -13.84 -4.68 24.44
C ASP A 196 -13.79 -3.81 23.15
N ASP A 197 -13.23 -2.61 23.24
CA ASP A 197 -13.23 -1.64 22.15
C ASP A 197 -12.18 -1.95 21.05
N SER A 198 -11.38 -3.02 21.20
CA SER A 198 -10.37 -3.39 20.19
C SER A 198 -11.03 -3.85 18.89
N LEU A 199 -10.37 -3.60 17.77
CA LEU A 199 -10.89 -4.00 16.45
C LEU A 199 -11.01 -5.52 16.34
N ILE A 200 -10.05 -6.28 16.90
CA ILE A 200 -10.13 -7.74 16.91
C ILE A 200 -11.35 -8.25 17.69
N SER A 201 -11.71 -7.61 18.82
CA SER A 201 -12.93 -7.96 19.57
C SER A 201 -14.18 -7.72 18.74
N ARG A 202 -14.24 -6.59 18.02
CA ARG A 202 -15.33 -6.26 17.11
C ARG A 202 -15.43 -7.24 15.96
N ILE A 203 -14.32 -7.61 15.33
CA ILE A 203 -14.29 -8.62 14.25
C ILE A 203 -14.78 -9.97 14.77
N ALA A 204 -14.24 -10.43 15.90
CA ALA A 204 -14.54 -11.71 16.51
C ALA A 204 -16.04 -11.87 16.86
N ASN A 205 -16.70 -10.76 17.24
CA ASN A 205 -18.09 -10.76 17.71
C ASN A 205 -19.10 -10.23 16.65
N SER A 206 -18.62 -9.85 15.45
CA SER A 206 -19.49 -9.40 14.36
C SER A 206 -20.31 -10.56 13.79
N LYS A 207 -21.57 -10.25 13.44
CA LYS A 207 -22.53 -11.24 12.93
C LYS A 207 -23.15 -10.81 11.60
N ILE A 208 -23.23 -11.76 10.66
CA ILE A 208 -24.01 -11.66 9.44
C ILE A 208 -25.22 -12.60 9.62
N ASN A 209 -26.45 -12.11 9.44
CA ASN A 209 -27.69 -12.90 9.56
C ASN A 209 -27.81 -13.65 10.91
N ASN A 210 -27.36 -13.04 12.01
CA ASN A 210 -27.29 -13.59 13.36
C ASN A 210 -26.25 -14.71 13.58
N GLU A 211 -25.42 -15.03 12.60
CA GLU A 211 -24.30 -15.94 12.72
C GLU A 211 -22.99 -15.15 12.80
N TYR A 212 -22.04 -15.60 13.63
CA TYR A 212 -20.71 -14.98 13.66
C TYR A 212 -20.04 -15.09 12.29
N LEU A 213 -19.16 -14.13 11.97
CA LEU A 213 -18.22 -14.32 10.86
C LEU A 213 -17.57 -15.71 11.01
N SER A 214 -17.45 -16.45 9.91
CA SER A 214 -16.70 -17.70 9.91
C SER A 214 -15.26 -17.44 10.36
N ASP A 215 -14.58 -18.46 10.84
CA ASP A 215 -13.17 -18.35 11.23
C ASP A 215 -12.32 -17.86 10.06
N ASP A 216 -12.54 -18.38 8.85
CA ASP A 216 -11.85 -17.95 7.63
C ASP A 216 -12.08 -16.46 7.33
N GLU A 217 -13.32 -15.98 7.36
CA GLU A 217 -13.62 -14.56 7.13
C GLU A 217 -12.98 -13.64 8.17
N ALA A 218 -13.04 -14.00 9.44
CA ALA A 218 -12.50 -13.20 10.52
C ALA A 218 -10.96 -13.16 10.47
N VAL A 219 -10.30 -14.29 10.19
CA VAL A 219 -8.85 -14.40 10.02
C VAL A 219 -8.40 -13.59 8.80
N ARG A 220 -9.04 -13.79 7.63
CA ARG A 220 -8.69 -13.05 6.41
C ARG A 220 -8.87 -11.55 6.56
N LEU A 221 -9.94 -11.10 7.21
CA LEU A 221 -10.16 -9.69 7.47
C LEU A 221 -9.04 -9.10 8.32
N LEU A 222 -8.65 -9.81 9.38
CA LEU A 222 -7.57 -9.39 10.27
C LEU A 222 -6.22 -9.37 9.53
N ALA A 223 -5.91 -10.42 8.78
CA ALA A 223 -4.69 -10.54 7.98
C ALA A 223 -4.60 -9.44 6.90
N GLN A 224 -5.69 -9.16 6.17
CA GLN A 224 -5.74 -8.12 5.15
C GLN A 224 -5.47 -6.73 5.73
N ILE A 225 -6.06 -6.39 6.88
CA ILE A 225 -5.82 -5.08 7.53
C ILE A 225 -4.37 -5.00 8.01
N PHE A 226 -3.86 -6.06 8.61
CA PHE A 226 -2.50 -6.12 9.11
C PHE A 226 -1.47 -5.92 7.98
N VAL A 227 -1.57 -6.70 6.89
CA VAL A 227 -0.63 -6.62 5.74
C VAL A 227 -0.75 -5.28 5.01
N ALA A 228 -1.98 -4.83 4.72
CA ALA A 228 -2.20 -3.59 3.97
C ALA A 228 -1.72 -2.34 4.74
N GLY A 229 -1.81 -2.34 6.06
CA GLY A 229 -1.40 -1.22 6.90
C GLY A 229 0.11 -1.09 7.07
N ASN A 230 0.85 -2.15 6.82
CA ASN A 230 2.29 -2.21 7.08
C ASN A 230 3.13 -1.77 5.87
N GLU A 231 3.22 -2.61 4.83
CA GLU A 231 4.19 -2.46 3.74
C GLU A 231 4.00 -1.17 2.93
N THR A 232 2.76 -0.75 2.74
CA THR A 232 2.47 0.45 1.95
C THR A 232 2.91 1.74 2.66
N THR A 233 2.72 1.84 3.97
CA THR A 233 3.14 3.01 4.76
C THR A 233 4.66 3.00 4.97
N THR A 234 5.26 1.85 5.19
CA THR A 234 6.72 1.66 5.19
C THR A 234 7.34 2.21 3.91
N SER A 235 6.78 1.82 2.77
CA SER A 235 7.23 2.29 1.45
C SER A 235 6.99 3.79 1.24
N LEU A 236 5.86 4.34 1.70
CA LEU A 236 5.59 5.78 1.59
C LEU A 236 6.62 6.61 2.37
N ILE A 237 6.91 6.23 3.62
CA ILE A 237 7.89 6.95 4.46
C ILE A 237 9.29 6.83 3.83
N SER A 238 9.73 5.63 3.48
CA SER A 238 11.07 5.41 2.94
C SER A 238 11.27 6.07 1.56
N ASN A 239 10.25 6.03 0.67
CA ASN A 239 10.31 6.70 -0.62
C ASN A 239 10.38 8.23 -0.47
N LEU A 240 9.57 8.80 0.41
CA LEU A 240 9.58 10.26 0.62
C LEU A 240 10.90 10.73 1.24
N VAL A 241 11.43 10.04 2.24
CA VAL A 241 12.75 10.36 2.81
C VAL A 241 13.85 10.25 1.74
N TRP A 242 13.86 9.15 0.98
CA TRP A 242 14.79 9.00 -0.13
C TRP A 242 14.67 10.15 -1.14
N ARG A 243 13.46 10.52 -1.54
CA ARG A 243 13.23 11.60 -2.51
C ARG A 243 13.70 12.95 -1.98
N LEU A 244 13.42 13.25 -0.71
CA LEU A 244 13.87 14.48 -0.06
C LEU A 244 15.40 14.58 0.00
N LEU A 245 16.09 13.46 0.19
CA LEU A 245 17.55 13.41 0.28
C LEU A 245 18.25 13.28 -1.08
N SER A 246 17.53 12.83 -2.13
CA SER A 246 18.09 12.62 -3.49
C SER A 246 18.00 13.84 -4.38
N ILE A 247 17.08 14.76 -4.14
CA ILE A 247 16.94 16.00 -4.92
C ILE A 247 17.72 17.11 -4.23
N ASP A 248 18.57 17.80 -5.00
CA ASP A 248 19.40 18.89 -4.49
C ASP A 248 18.59 19.92 -3.70
N ASN A 249 19.04 20.21 -2.48
CA ASN A 249 18.47 21.16 -1.54
C ASN A 249 17.05 20.86 -1.03
N LEU A 250 16.35 19.80 -1.49
CA LEU A 250 14.96 19.56 -1.11
C LEU A 250 14.82 19.26 0.39
N TRP A 251 15.74 18.47 0.97
CA TRP A 251 15.78 18.24 2.41
C TRP A 251 16.05 19.52 3.19
N ASN A 252 17.02 20.33 2.75
CA ASN A 252 17.35 21.61 3.39
C ASN A 252 16.16 22.58 3.36
N ASP A 253 15.43 22.65 2.24
CA ASP A 253 14.23 23.47 2.10
C ASP A 253 13.10 22.98 2.98
N PHE A 254 12.94 21.67 3.15
CA PHE A 254 12.01 21.07 4.11
C PHE A 254 12.41 21.40 5.55
N VAL A 255 13.68 21.25 5.92
CA VAL A 255 14.19 21.62 7.25
C VAL A 255 13.99 23.11 7.54
N ALA A 256 14.16 23.97 6.57
CA ALA A 256 13.98 25.42 6.67
C ALA A 256 12.51 25.89 6.63
N ASP A 257 11.52 25.00 6.73
CA ASP A 257 10.08 25.31 6.69
C ASP A 257 9.59 25.99 5.39
N LYS A 258 10.32 25.84 4.29
CA LYS A 258 9.90 26.38 2.98
C LYS A 258 8.88 25.49 2.27
N LEU A 259 8.75 24.22 2.67
CA LEU A 259 7.88 23.23 2.06
C LEU A 259 6.81 22.75 3.03
N GLN A 260 5.57 22.61 2.52
CA GLN A 260 4.45 22.10 3.30
C GLN A 260 4.48 20.55 3.32
N ILE A 261 4.46 19.97 4.50
CA ILE A 261 4.58 18.53 4.70
C ILE A 261 3.46 17.74 4.00
N ASP A 262 2.24 18.23 4.00
CA ASP A 262 1.11 17.57 3.34
C ASP A 262 1.23 17.61 1.81
N GLY A 263 1.84 18.67 1.26
CA GLY A 263 2.19 18.73 -0.15
C GLY A 263 3.28 17.73 -0.52
N LEU A 264 4.30 17.58 0.31
CA LEU A 264 5.35 16.56 0.13
C LEU A 264 4.79 15.13 0.16
N ILE A 265 3.90 14.83 1.11
CA ILE A 265 3.23 13.52 1.22
C ILE A 265 2.37 13.26 -0.03
N SER A 266 1.57 14.23 -0.45
CA SER A 266 0.71 14.09 -1.64
C SER A 266 1.51 13.90 -2.91
N GLU A 267 2.60 14.64 -3.07
CA GLU A 267 3.48 14.53 -4.24
C GLU A 267 4.28 13.22 -4.24
N SER A 268 4.72 12.73 -3.07
CA SER A 268 5.34 11.41 -2.97
C SER A 268 4.36 10.30 -3.38
N LEU A 269 3.12 10.36 -2.92
CA LEU A 269 2.07 9.42 -3.34
C LEU A 269 1.81 9.45 -4.84
N ARG A 270 1.91 10.60 -5.49
CA ARG A 270 1.78 10.73 -6.93
C ARG A 270 3.01 10.19 -7.66
N PHE A 271 4.19 10.65 -7.27
CA PHE A 271 5.44 10.46 -7.99
C PHE A 271 6.07 9.09 -7.73
N ASP A 272 6.03 8.66 -6.46
CA ASP A 272 6.58 7.40 -5.96
C ASP A 272 5.51 6.58 -5.21
N PRO A 273 4.40 6.19 -5.88
CA PRO A 273 3.32 5.49 -5.17
C PRO A 273 3.81 4.14 -4.61
N PRO A 274 3.53 3.82 -3.33
CA PRO A 274 3.94 2.56 -2.73
C PRO A 274 3.45 1.31 -3.46
N LEU A 275 2.28 1.44 -4.11
CA LEU A 275 1.73 0.45 -5.02
C LEU A 275 1.67 1.04 -6.43
N LEU A 276 2.33 0.38 -7.38
CA LEU A 276 2.29 0.77 -8.79
C LEU A 276 0.93 0.50 -9.43
N GLY A 277 0.17 -0.42 -8.88
CA GLY A 277 -1.18 -0.75 -9.31
C GLY A 277 -1.78 -1.87 -8.49
N LEU A 278 -3.09 -2.06 -8.62
CA LEU A 278 -3.83 -3.20 -8.09
C LEU A 278 -4.72 -3.79 -9.16
N PHE A 279 -5.13 -5.02 -8.98
CA PHE A 279 -5.92 -5.76 -9.95
C PHE A 279 -7.41 -5.74 -9.62
N LYS A 280 -8.20 -5.74 -10.68
CA LYS A 280 -9.63 -6.03 -10.69
C LYS A 280 -9.90 -7.22 -11.60
N THR A 281 -11.10 -7.79 -11.50
CA THR A 281 -11.55 -8.86 -12.39
C THR A 281 -12.81 -8.38 -13.13
N THR A 282 -12.84 -8.50 -14.44
CA THR A 282 -14.01 -8.10 -15.25
C THR A 282 -15.17 -9.06 -15.05
N SER A 283 -16.38 -8.54 -14.83
CA SER A 283 -17.62 -9.32 -14.78
C SER A 283 -18.31 -9.48 -16.16
N LYS A 284 -17.87 -8.71 -17.14
CA LYS A 284 -18.35 -8.70 -18.55
C LYS A 284 -17.23 -8.21 -19.45
N ASP A 285 -17.41 -8.38 -20.78
CA ASP A 285 -16.49 -7.83 -21.76
C ASP A 285 -16.47 -6.29 -21.68
N VAL A 286 -15.26 -5.70 -21.72
CA VAL A 286 -15.06 -4.25 -21.70
C VAL A 286 -14.13 -3.86 -22.85
N THR A 287 -14.50 -2.82 -23.61
CA THR A 287 -13.72 -2.38 -24.78
C THR A 287 -13.13 -0.99 -24.55
N TYR A 288 -11.83 -0.88 -24.79
CA TYR A 288 -11.07 0.37 -24.84
C TYR A 288 -10.47 0.51 -26.24
N ASP A 289 -10.98 1.47 -27.01
CA ASP A 289 -10.68 1.66 -28.44
C ASP A 289 -10.90 0.35 -29.24
N ASP A 290 -9.84 -0.29 -29.71
CA ASP A 290 -9.86 -1.53 -30.48
C ASP A 290 -9.44 -2.77 -29.67
N VAL A 291 -9.29 -2.63 -28.34
CA VAL A 291 -8.94 -3.72 -27.42
C VAL A 291 -10.15 -4.12 -26.60
N THR A 292 -10.60 -5.36 -26.71
CA THR A 292 -11.65 -5.93 -25.86
C THR A 292 -11.01 -6.81 -24.78
N ILE A 293 -11.22 -6.45 -23.53
CA ILE A 293 -10.87 -7.24 -22.35
C ILE A 293 -12.03 -8.20 -22.10
N PRO A 294 -11.83 -9.51 -22.18
CA PRO A 294 -12.90 -10.47 -21.95
C PRO A 294 -13.43 -10.44 -20.51
N THR A 295 -14.62 -10.97 -20.32
CA THR A 295 -15.14 -11.28 -18.96
C THR A 295 -14.21 -12.24 -18.23
N ASN A 296 -14.26 -12.20 -16.88
CA ASN A 296 -13.45 -13.05 -16.00
C ASN A 296 -11.93 -12.95 -16.27
N THR A 297 -11.45 -11.74 -16.49
CA THR A 297 -10.05 -11.44 -16.81
C THR A 297 -9.46 -10.48 -15.80
N LYS A 298 -8.21 -10.72 -15.39
CA LYS A 298 -7.47 -9.80 -14.51
C LYS A 298 -7.03 -8.56 -15.27
N VAL A 299 -7.25 -7.39 -14.65
CA VAL A 299 -6.90 -6.09 -15.20
C VAL A 299 -6.14 -5.29 -14.14
N MET A 300 -4.90 -4.96 -14.42
CA MET A 300 -4.09 -4.07 -13.59
C MET A 300 -4.52 -2.62 -13.80
N MET A 301 -4.94 -1.95 -12.74
CA MET A 301 -5.11 -0.50 -12.69
C MET A 301 -3.75 0.12 -12.35
N HIS A 302 -3.00 0.57 -13.34
CA HIS A 302 -1.61 1.02 -13.14
C HIS A 302 -1.55 2.45 -12.59
N TYR A 303 -1.63 2.59 -11.26
CA TYR A 303 -1.63 3.89 -10.55
C TYR A 303 -0.39 4.73 -10.84
N GLY A 304 0.79 4.08 -10.94
CA GLY A 304 2.04 4.76 -11.25
C GLY A 304 2.01 5.47 -12.61
N ALA A 305 1.37 4.88 -13.62
CA ALA A 305 1.15 5.52 -14.93
C ALA A 305 0.07 6.60 -14.83
N ALA A 306 -1.11 6.31 -14.25
CA ALA A 306 -2.18 7.28 -14.11
C ALA A 306 -1.74 8.57 -13.38
N ASN A 307 -0.92 8.45 -12.35
CA ASN A 307 -0.33 9.58 -11.63
C ASN A 307 0.72 10.37 -12.44
N ARG A 308 1.11 9.87 -13.61
CA ARG A 308 2.01 10.53 -14.57
C ARG A 308 1.32 10.91 -15.89
N ASP A 309 0.01 10.76 -15.96
CA ASP A 309 -0.75 11.13 -17.16
C ASP A 309 -0.68 12.65 -17.39
N SER A 310 -0.09 13.07 -18.51
CA SER A 310 0.10 14.48 -18.86
C SER A 310 -1.20 15.21 -19.19
N GLU A 311 -2.29 14.50 -19.44
CA GLU A 311 -3.63 15.09 -19.59
C GLU A 311 -4.19 15.57 -18.24
N ILE A 312 -3.64 15.07 -17.14
CA ILE A 312 -4.08 15.36 -15.77
C ILE A 312 -3.05 16.16 -14.98
N PHE A 313 -1.77 15.88 -15.16
CA PHE A 313 -0.67 16.48 -14.40
C PHE A 313 0.33 17.19 -15.32
N ASP A 314 0.43 18.49 -15.23
CA ASP A 314 1.44 19.27 -15.96
C ASP A 314 2.86 18.86 -15.53
N ASN A 315 3.78 18.66 -16.49
CA ASN A 315 5.16 18.22 -16.21
C ASN A 315 5.21 17.02 -15.25
N PRO A 316 4.55 15.88 -15.57
CA PRO A 316 4.30 14.79 -14.63
C PRO A 316 5.59 14.13 -14.11
N ASN A 317 6.69 14.24 -14.83
CA ASN A 317 8.00 13.70 -14.45
C ASN A 317 8.84 14.65 -13.57
N LYS A 318 8.25 15.77 -13.11
CA LYS A 318 8.88 16.66 -12.13
C LYS A 318 8.22 16.46 -10.77
N PHE A 319 9.05 16.24 -9.74
CA PHE A 319 8.59 16.25 -8.35
C PHE A 319 8.29 17.70 -7.92
N ASP A 320 7.05 17.99 -7.53
CA ASP A 320 6.59 19.32 -7.19
C ASP A 320 5.53 19.28 -6.09
N SER A 321 5.95 19.53 -4.85
CA SER A 321 5.10 19.48 -3.66
C SER A 321 4.06 20.61 -3.57
N THR A 322 4.04 21.53 -4.53
CA THR A 322 3.03 22.61 -4.57
C THR A 322 1.78 22.21 -5.35
N ARG A 323 1.74 21.01 -5.94
CA ARG A 323 0.60 20.51 -6.70
C ARG A 323 -0.64 20.32 -5.82
N ASP A 324 -1.82 20.52 -6.43
CA ASP A 324 -3.07 20.08 -5.83
C ASP A 324 -3.16 18.54 -5.83
N GLY A 325 -3.03 17.93 -4.67
CA GLY A 325 -3.03 16.47 -4.50
C GLY A 325 -4.39 15.77 -4.71
N LYS A 326 -5.48 16.53 -5.06
CA LYS A 326 -6.83 15.95 -5.16
C LYS A 326 -7.00 14.88 -6.22
N LYS A 327 -6.18 14.92 -7.28
CA LYS A 327 -6.21 13.95 -8.38
C LYS A 327 -5.26 12.77 -8.20
N VAL A 328 -4.52 12.68 -7.10
CA VAL A 328 -3.64 11.54 -6.83
C VAL A 328 -4.47 10.29 -6.57
N ILE A 329 -4.26 9.24 -7.39
CA ILE A 329 -5.09 8.03 -7.38
C ILE A 329 -4.51 6.87 -6.55
N SER A 330 -3.37 7.07 -5.91
CA SER A 330 -2.64 6.01 -5.16
C SER A 330 -3.41 5.40 -4.00
N PHE A 331 -4.44 6.08 -3.48
CA PHE A 331 -5.36 5.54 -2.49
C PHE A 331 -6.64 4.97 -3.11
N SER A 332 -6.66 4.74 -4.43
CA SER A 332 -7.87 4.36 -5.17
C SER A 332 -9.00 5.40 -5.03
N VAL A 333 -10.14 5.13 -5.65
CA VAL A 333 -11.37 5.92 -5.57
C VAL A 333 -12.58 5.00 -5.53
N GLY A 334 -13.78 5.57 -5.35
CA GLY A 334 -15.02 4.77 -5.30
C GLY A 334 -15.21 4.08 -3.96
N ILE A 335 -15.97 2.98 -3.96
CA ILE A 335 -16.35 2.26 -2.73
C ILE A 335 -15.15 1.57 -2.05
N HIS A 336 -14.13 1.21 -2.81
CA HIS A 336 -12.90 0.58 -2.34
C HIS A 336 -11.77 1.57 -2.04
N ILE A 337 -12.07 2.86 -1.89
CA ILE A 337 -11.06 3.86 -1.49
C ILE A 337 -10.32 3.37 -0.24
N CYS A 338 -8.99 3.55 -0.20
CA CYS A 338 -8.13 3.06 0.87
C CYS A 338 -8.68 3.43 2.25
N LEU A 339 -8.85 2.43 3.10
CA LEU A 339 -9.34 2.57 4.46
C LEU A 339 -8.34 3.32 5.33
N GLY A 340 -7.04 3.00 5.20
CA GLY A 340 -5.94 3.51 6.01
C GLY A 340 -5.36 4.85 5.54
N ARG A 341 -5.91 5.51 4.52
CA ARG A 341 -5.30 6.70 3.90
C ARG A 341 -4.96 7.83 4.88
N GLU A 342 -5.82 8.09 5.86
CA GLU A 342 -5.60 9.16 6.85
C GLU A 342 -4.53 8.74 7.88
N LEU A 343 -4.51 7.45 8.23
CA LEU A 343 -3.48 6.88 9.12
C LEU A 343 -2.11 6.96 8.45
N ALA A 344 -1.97 6.46 7.22
CA ALA A 344 -0.70 6.49 6.48
C ALA A 344 -0.13 7.91 6.34
N LYS A 345 -1.01 8.91 6.06
CA LYS A 345 -0.59 10.32 6.03
C LYS A 345 -0.15 10.83 7.39
N LEU A 346 -0.84 10.45 8.46
CA LEU A 346 -0.49 10.87 9.82
C LEU A 346 0.84 10.25 10.26
N GLU A 347 1.05 8.97 10.06
CA GLU A 347 2.31 8.28 10.34
C GLU A 347 3.48 8.94 9.60
N THR A 348 3.34 9.16 8.30
CA THR A 348 4.35 9.83 7.49
C THR A 348 4.64 11.25 7.99
N ARG A 349 3.59 12.00 8.36
CA ARG A 349 3.74 13.36 8.91
C ARG A 349 4.52 13.37 10.22
N VAL A 350 4.20 12.46 11.15
CA VAL A 350 4.88 12.33 12.44
C VAL A 350 6.34 11.92 12.23
N ALA A 351 6.60 10.91 11.41
CA ALA A 351 7.95 10.46 11.09
C ALA A 351 8.82 11.60 10.50
N LEU A 352 8.31 12.33 9.52
CA LEU A 352 9.04 13.43 8.89
C LEU A 352 9.30 14.60 9.86
N ARG A 353 8.34 14.95 10.71
CA ARG A 353 8.52 15.98 11.74
C ARG A 353 9.63 15.60 12.72
N ALA A 354 9.63 14.35 13.16
CA ALA A 354 10.66 13.85 14.09
C ALA A 354 12.05 13.80 13.43
N LEU A 355 12.15 13.29 12.19
CA LEU A 355 13.39 13.26 11.43
C LEU A 355 13.99 14.68 11.23
N LYS A 356 13.16 15.62 10.78
CA LYS A 356 13.55 17.02 10.60
C LYS A 356 14.08 17.64 11.90
N LYS A 357 13.41 17.39 13.02
CA LYS A 357 13.76 17.95 14.33
C LYS A 357 15.05 17.36 14.88
N ARG A 358 15.24 16.03 14.74
CA ARG A 358 16.37 15.32 15.36
C ARG A 358 17.61 15.26 14.47
N PHE A 359 17.41 15.14 13.16
CA PHE A 359 18.47 14.89 12.16
C PHE A 359 18.42 15.91 11.01
N PRO A 360 18.56 17.23 11.28
CA PRO A 360 18.47 18.25 10.23
C PRO A 360 19.54 18.11 9.15
N ASN A 361 20.67 17.46 9.44
CA ASN A 361 21.78 17.21 8.52
C ASN A 361 21.75 15.81 7.88
N LEU A 362 20.58 15.14 7.87
CA LEU A 362 20.43 13.78 7.35
C LEU A 362 20.92 13.70 5.90
N LYS A 363 21.65 12.63 5.56
CA LYS A 363 22.21 12.37 4.24
C LYS A 363 22.07 10.90 3.87
N LEU A 364 21.86 10.61 2.59
CA LEU A 364 21.99 9.25 2.08
C LEU A 364 23.43 8.79 2.08
N ILE A 365 23.68 7.56 2.53
CA ILE A 365 24.95 6.86 2.32
C ILE A 365 24.99 6.28 0.89
N ASN A 366 23.85 5.71 0.45
CA ASN A 366 23.61 5.24 -0.90
C ASN A 366 22.10 5.18 -1.19
N ASN A 367 21.71 4.74 -2.38
CA ASN A 367 20.29 4.66 -2.78
C ASN A 367 19.50 3.53 -2.12
N GLY A 368 20.12 2.74 -1.24
CA GLY A 368 19.47 1.61 -0.56
C GLY A 368 19.16 0.44 -1.50
N GLN A 369 18.25 -0.42 -1.04
CA GLN A 369 17.76 -1.56 -1.80
C GLN A 369 16.26 -1.42 -2.03
N ARG A 370 15.81 -1.89 -3.20
CA ARG A 370 14.39 -1.90 -3.57
C ARG A 370 13.67 -3.12 -3.00
N VAL A 371 12.38 -3.01 -2.74
CA VAL A 371 11.51 -4.17 -2.53
C VAL A 371 11.42 -4.99 -3.82
N GLY A 372 11.35 -6.32 -3.72
CA GLY A 372 11.41 -7.22 -4.88
C GLY A 372 10.13 -7.30 -5.73
N PRO A 373 8.94 -7.38 -5.13
CA PRO A 373 7.71 -7.60 -5.88
C PRO A 373 7.32 -6.43 -6.79
N PHE A 374 6.99 -6.72 -8.06
CA PHE A 374 6.80 -5.72 -9.13
C PHE A 374 5.63 -4.74 -8.92
N LEU A 375 4.65 -5.11 -8.10
CA LEU A 375 3.55 -4.19 -7.74
C LEU A 375 3.95 -3.14 -6.73
N PHE A 376 5.02 -3.38 -5.99
CA PHE A 376 5.45 -2.51 -4.90
C PHE A 376 6.62 -1.61 -5.31
N TRP A 377 6.49 -0.36 -4.96
CA TRP A 377 7.56 0.61 -5.08
C TRP A 377 7.91 1.13 -3.68
N GLY A 378 8.96 0.58 -3.10
CA GLY A 378 9.42 0.88 -1.76
C GLY A 378 10.90 0.56 -1.61
N ARG A 379 11.44 0.76 -0.43
CA ARG A 379 12.82 0.44 -0.11
C ARG A 379 12.87 -0.53 1.06
N SER A 380 13.52 -1.67 0.84
CA SER A 380 13.80 -2.66 1.87
C SER A 380 15.05 -2.33 2.69
N LYS A 381 15.84 -1.34 2.23
CA LYS A 381 16.98 -0.73 2.91
C LYS A 381 17.15 0.71 2.45
N LEU A 382 17.41 1.62 3.38
CA LEU A 382 17.72 3.01 3.08
C LEU A 382 18.73 3.56 4.09
N PRO A 383 20.03 3.26 3.93
CA PRO A 383 21.07 3.67 4.87
C PRO A 383 21.34 5.17 4.81
N VAL A 384 21.41 5.79 5.97
CA VAL A 384 21.61 7.24 6.16
C VAL A 384 22.66 7.53 7.21
N SER A 385 23.24 8.74 7.15
CA SER A 385 24.07 9.34 8.19
C SER A 385 23.55 10.73 8.55
N HIS A 386 23.90 11.24 9.74
CA HIS A 386 23.43 12.55 10.20
C HIS A 386 24.56 13.45 10.76
N ASN A 387 25.83 13.12 10.48
CA ASN A 387 27.02 13.88 10.85
C ASN A 387 27.47 14.85 9.78
#